data_eb29d379004752683f223d6f9e02d828
#
_entry.id   eb29d379004752683f223d6f9e02d828
#
_cell.length_a   1.000
_cell.length_b   1.000
_cell.length_c   1.000
_cell.angle_alpha   90.00
_cell.angle_beta   90.00
_cell.angle_gamma   90.00
#
_symmetry.space_group_name_H-M   'P 1'
#
loop_
_entity.id
_entity.type
_entity.pdbx_description
1 polymer ?
#
loop_
_entity_poly.entity_id
_entity_poly.type
_entity_poly.pdbx_seq_one_letter_code
_entity_poly.pdbx_strand_id
1 'polypeptide(L)'
;MPEADPGAAAEAGRPRLTHVDETGGVRMVDVGAKPLSRRRAVARATVHMAADTVARLDALPKGDALTTAQLAGIMAAKRTSELIPLCHPLPLSAIDVSLSVVPEGVAIEAAVETTART
;
A
#
# COMPACT_ATOMS: atom_id res chain seq x y z
N MET A 1 -4.59 14.53 -8.75
CA MET A 1 -4.87 14.72 -7.32
C MET A 1 -6.24 15.33 -7.16
N PRO A 2 -7.08 14.73 -6.37
CA PRO A 2 -8.36 15.34 -6.12
C PRO A 2 -8.16 16.67 -5.37
N GLU A 3 -8.94 17.64 -5.74
CA GLU A 3 -8.92 18.90 -5.04
C GLU A 3 -9.44 18.73 -3.62
N ALA A 4 -8.90 19.52 -2.72
CA ALA A 4 -9.41 19.54 -1.38
C ALA A 4 -10.86 19.99 -1.40
N ASP A 5 -11.69 19.33 -0.62
CA ASP A 5 -13.04 19.77 -0.41
C ASP A 5 -13.03 21.21 0.14
N PRO A 6 -13.71 22.16 -0.51
CA PRO A 6 -13.77 23.52 -0.01
C PRO A 6 -14.27 23.62 1.43
N GLY A 7 -15.18 22.72 1.83
CA GLY A 7 -15.64 22.67 3.20
C GLY A 7 -14.54 22.24 4.17
N ALA A 8 -13.73 21.29 3.78
CA ALA A 8 -12.61 20.84 4.59
C ALA A 8 -11.53 21.95 4.70
N ALA A 9 -11.31 22.68 3.62
CA ALA A 9 -10.37 23.80 3.63
C ALA A 9 -10.89 24.94 4.49
N ALA A 10 -12.20 25.17 4.48
CA ALA A 10 -12.83 26.22 5.28
C ALA A 10 -12.84 25.90 6.77
N GLU A 11 -12.71 24.66 7.15
CA GLU A 11 -12.48 24.28 8.53
C GLU A 11 -11.07 24.62 8.99
N ALA A 12 -10.42 25.39 8.16
CA ALA A 12 -9.38 26.28 8.58
C ALA A 12 -8.19 25.61 9.18
N GLY A 13 -7.50 24.88 8.38
CA GLY A 13 -6.21 24.40 8.79
C GLY A 13 -6.26 23.39 9.93
N ARG A 14 -7.39 22.81 10.19
CA ARG A 14 -7.48 21.69 11.12
C ARG A 14 -7.54 20.37 10.34
N PRO A 15 -6.41 19.71 10.12
CA PRO A 15 -6.46 18.39 9.51
C PRO A 15 -7.29 17.47 10.41
N ARG A 16 -8.26 16.80 9.80
CA ARG A 16 -9.12 15.91 10.50
C ARG A 16 -8.67 14.47 10.25
N LEU A 17 -8.30 13.79 11.32
CA LEU A 17 -7.95 12.38 11.22
C LEU A 17 -9.25 11.58 11.07
N THR A 18 -9.37 10.83 9.99
CA THR A 18 -10.62 10.15 9.64
C THR A 18 -10.96 8.97 10.55
N HIS A 19 -9.97 8.43 11.26
CA HIS A 19 -10.17 7.26 12.14
C HIS A 19 -10.11 7.62 13.63
N VAL A 20 -10.17 8.90 13.96
CA VAL A 20 -10.19 9.37 15.32
C VAL A 20 -11.44 10.20 15.51
N ASP A 21 -12.24 9.87 16.53
CA ASP A 21 -13.46 10.61 16.83
C ASP A 21 -13.17 11.89 17.64
N GLU A 22 -14.21 12.67 17.95
CA GLU A 22 -14.08 13.94 18.66
C GLU A 22 -13.50 13.81 20.06
N THR A 23 -13.60 12.63 20.65
CA THR A 23 -13.06 12.35 21.97
C THR A 23 -11.65 11.78 21.94
N GLY A 24 -11.07 11.64 20.74
CA GLY A 24 -9.75 11.03 20.56
C GLY A 24 -9.78 9.52 20.46
N GLY A 25 -10.95 8.88 20.53
CA GLY A 25 -11.07 7.44 20.35
C GLY A 25 -10.86 7.03 18.90
N VAL A 26 -10.31 5.85 18.69
CA VAL A 26 -10.05 5.31 17.35
C VAL A 26 -11.26 4.48 16.90
N ARG A 27 -11.71 4.71 15.68
CA ARG A 27 -12.81 3.95 15.12
C ARG A 27 -12.66 3.80 13.60
N MET A 28 -13.30 2.77 13.07
CA MET A 28 -13.39 2.60 11.62
C MET A 28 -14.49 3.52 11.07
N VAL A 29 -14.14 4.31 10.06
CA VAL A 29 -15.06 5.28 9.47
C VAL A 29 -16.12 4.55 8.64
N ASP A 30 -17.38 4.97 8.77
CA ASP A 30 -18.45 4.50 7.90
C ASP A 30 -18.29 5.14 6.53
N VAL A 31 -18.07 4.32 5.51
CA VAL A 31 -17.90 4.76 4.12
C VAL A 31 -19.11 4.43 3.25
N GLY A 32 -20.19 3.92 3.83
CA GLY A 32 -21.37 3.48 3.08
C GLY A 32 -22.02 4.56 2.23
N ALA A 33 -21.93 5.82 2.65
CA ALA A 33 -22.52 6.95 1.94
C ALA A 33 -21.57 7.56 0.89
N LYS A 34 -20.33 7.16 0.85
CA LYS A 34 -19.36 7.69 -0.12
C LYS A 34 -19.59 7.08 -1.49
N PRO A 35 -19.42 7.87 -2.58
CA PRO A 35 -19.52 7.31 -3.92
C PRO A 35 -18.37 6.35 -4.20
N LEU A 36 -18.57 5.44 -5.13
CA LEU A 36 -17.51 4.59 -5.64
C LEU A 36 -16.49 5.44 -6.38
N SER A 37 -15.22 5.17 -6.18
CA SER A 37 -14.14 5.82 -6.91
C SER A 37 -13.06 4.81 -7.23
N ARG A 38 -12.40 5.01 -8.38
CA ARG A 38 -11.23 4.23 -8.76
C ARG A 38 -10.01 4.87 -8.12
N ARG A 39 -9.25 4.08 -7.40
CA ARG A 39 -8.06 4.55 -6.69
C ARG A 39 -6.87 3.67 -6.98
N ARG A 40 -5.72 4.30 -7.00
CA ARG A 40 -4.45 3.61 -7.20
C ARG A 40 -3.46 4.08 -6.15
N ALA A 41 -2.76 3.14 -5.56
CA ALA A 41 -1.69 3.43 -4.61
C ALA A 41 -0.40 2.76 -5.07
N VAL A 42 0.71 3.46 -4.92
CA VAL A 42 2.05 2.93 -5.22
C VAL A 42 2.91 3.10 -4.00
N ALA A 43 3.58 2.04 -3.60
CA ALA A 43 4.53 2.05 -2.49
C ALA A 43 5.87 1.51 -2.96
N ARG A 44 6.95 2.03 -2.40
CA ARG A 44 8.31 1.59 -2.68
C ARG A 44 9.04 1.29 -1.39
N ALA A 45 9.91 0.31 -1.45
CA ALA A 45 10.74 -0.07 -0.32
C ALA A 45 12.06 -0.65 -0.83
N THR A 46 13.08 -0.61 0.01
CA THR A 46 14.34 -1.29 -0.26
C THR A 46 14.67 -2.17 0.93
N VAL A 47 14.93 -3.44 0.66
CA VAL A 47 15.43 -4.37 1.67
C VAL A 47 16.96 -4.32 1.59
N HIS A 48 17.57 -3.78 2.63
CA HIS A 48 19.03 -3.68 2.68
C HIS A 48 19.65 -5.01 3.11
N MET A 49 20.70 -5.41 2.44
CA MET A 49 21.36 -6.70 2.64
C MET A 49 22.88 -6.53 2.62
N ALA A 50 23.57 -7.51 3.22
CA ALA A 50 25.01 -7.59 3.09
C ALA A 50 25.41 -7.76 1.62
N ALA A 51 26.59 -7.25 1.27
CA ALA A 51 27.05 -7.25 -0.12
C ALA A 51 27.14 -8.65 -0.72
N ASP A 52 27.59 -9.65 0.04
CA ASP A 52 27.65 -11.01 -0.48
C ASP A 52 26.28 -11.66 -0.61
N THR A 53 25.30 -11.26 0.17
CA THR A 53 23.91 -11.70 -0.04
C THR A 53 23.37 -11.15 -1.36
N VAL A 54 23.61 -9.89 -1.64
CA VAL A 54 23.22 -9.26 -2.92
C VAL A 54 23.88 -9.99 -4.09
N ALA A 55 25.16 -10.27 -3.98
CA ALA A 55 25.89 -11.00 -5.04
C ALA A 55 25.30 -12.38 -5.30
N ARG A 56 24.89 -13.09 -4.25
CA ARG A 56 24.25 -14.40 -4.38
C ARG A 56 22.88 -14.32 -5.06
N LEU A 57 22.09 -13.30 -4.73
CA LEU A 57 20.80 -13.10 -5.38
C LEU A 57 20.97 -12.82 -6.87
N ASP A 58 21.97 -12.01 -7.21
CA ASP A 58 22.23 -11.65 -8.60
C ASP A 58 22.71 -12.85 -9.41
N ALA A 59 23.37 -13.81 -8.78
CA ALA A 59 23.87 -15.02 -9.41
C ALA A 59 22.85 -16.15 -9.50
N LEU A 60 21.71 -16.04 -8.79
CA LEU A 60 20.67 -17.06 -8.82
C LEU A 60 19.93 -17.06 -10.16
N PRO A 61 19.46 -18.22 -10.62
CA PRO A 61 18.57 -18.26 -11.78
C PRO A 61 17.36 -17.37 -11.54
N LYS A 62 16.96 -16.67 -12.58
CA LYS A 62 15.75 -15.85 -12.51
C LYS A 62 14.55 -16.74 -12.17
N GLY A 63 13.71 -16.27 -11.27
CA GLY A 63 12.50 -16.95 -10.90
C GLY A 63 12.52 -17.63 -9.55
N ASP A 64 13.67 -17.73 -8.90
CA ASP A 64 13.73 -18.36 -7.58
C ASP A 64 13.33 -17.40 -6.47
N ALA A 65 14.29 -16.66 -5.89
CA ALA A 65 14.02 -15.81 -4.74
C ALA A 65 13.14 -14.62 -5.09
N LEU A 66 13.38 -13.96 -6.22
CA LEU A 66 12.62 -12.76 -6.59
C LEU A 66 11.19 -13.10 -6.99
N THR A 67 10.97 -14.21 -7.68
CA THR A 67 9.63 -14.64 -8.04
C THR A 67 8.83 -15.04 -6.79
N THR A 68 9.47 -15.72 -5.86
CA THR A 68 8.83 -16.06 -4.59
C THR A 68 8.47 -14.81 -3.81
N ALA A 69 9.36 -13.83 -3.78
CA ALA A 69 9.09 -12.55 -3.11
C ALA A 69 7.96 -11.78 -3.79
N GLN A 70 7.91 -11.80 -5.12
CA GLN A 70 6.82 -11.18 -5.87
C GLN A 70 5.48 -11.81 -5.51
N LEU A 71 5.42 -13.13 -5.47
CA LEU A 71 4.20 -13.84 -5.10
C LEU A 71 3.79 -13.51 -3.66
N ALA A 72 4.74 -13.48 -2.74
CA ALA A 72 4.47 -13.11 -1.35
C ALA A 72 3.92 -11.68 -1.25
N GLY A 73 4.44 -10.75 -2.03
CA GLY A 73 3.96 -9.37 -2.08
C GLY A 73 2.52 -9.28 -2.59
N ILE A 74 2.19 -10.05 -3.62
CA ILE A 74 0.82 -10.11 -4.15
C ILE A 74 -0.12 -10.68 -3.09
N MET A 75 0.28 -11.75 -2.43
CA MET A 75 -0.53 -12.36 -1.36
C MET A 75 -0.74 -11.39 -0.20
N ALA A 76 0.30 -10.65 0.19
CA ALA A 76 0.19 -9.65 1.24
C ALA A 76 -0.78 -8.52 0.85
N ALA A 77 -0.71 -8.06 -0.39
CA ALA A 77 -1.63 -7.02 -0.89
C ALA A 77 -3.08 -7.48 -0.81
N LYS A 78 -3.36 -8.73 -1.11
CA LYS A 78 -4.70 -9.31 -0.99
C LYS A 78 -5.21 -9.34 0.45
N ARG A 79 -4.33 -9.24 1.42
CA ARG A 79 -4.65 -9.28 2.85
C ARG A 79 -4.52 -7.91 3.52
N THR A 80 -4.60 -6.84 2.76
CA THR A 80 -4.42 -5.48 3.26
C THR A 80 -5.32 -5.18 4.45
N SER A 81 -6.60 -5.52 4.38
CA SER A 81 -7.55 -5.24 5.47
C SER A 81 -7.24 -6.02 6.75
N GLU A 82 -6.53 -7.14 6.65
CA GLU A 82 -6.10 -7.91 7.81
C GLU A 82 -4.82 -7.33 8.44
N LEU A 83 -3.97 -6.72 7.61
CA LEU A 83 -2.67 -6.22 8.03
C LEU A 83 -2.74 -4.77 8.52
N ILE A 84 -3.63 -3.97 7.96
CA ILE A 84 -3.78 -2.57 8.30
C ILE A 84 -4.96 -2.41 9.25
N PRO A 85 -4.73 -1.97 10.48
CA PRO A 85 -5.83 -1.74 11.43
C PRO A 85 -6.84 -0.74 10.89
N LEU A 86 -8.11 -0.96 11.16
CA LEU A 86 -9.22 -0.07 10.82
C LEU A 86 -9.42 0.12 9.31
N CYS A 87 -8.85 -0.78 8.50
CA CYS A 87 -9.07 -0.78 7.06
C CYS A 87 -10.26 -1.67 6.72
N HIS A 88 -11.17 -1.15 5.90
CA HIS A 88 -12.27 -1.95 5.36
C HIS A 88 -11.72 -2.97 4.35
N PRO A 89 -12.38 -4.12 4.17
CA PRO A 89 -12.06 -5.00 3.05
C PRO A 89 -12.16 -4.23 1.74
N LEU A 90 -11.12 -4.33 0.91
CA LEU A 90 -11.05 -3.62 -0.36
C LEU A 90 -11.01 -4.61 -1.51
N PRO A 91 -11.93 -4.51 -2.49
CA PRO A 91 -11.85 -5.32 -3.70
C PRO A 91 -10.75 -4.74 -4.59
N LEU A 92 -9.61 -5.42 -4.65
CA LEU A 92 -8.50 -5.01 -5.50
C LEU A 92 -8.73 -5.51 -6.91
N SER A 93 -8.72 -4.60 -7.87
CA SER A 93 -8.89 -4.92 -9.29
C SER A 93 -7.57 -5.21 -9.99
N ALA A 94 -6.46 -4.72 -9.45
CA ALA A 94 -5.13 -4.98 -9.98
C ALA A 94 -4.10 -4.91 -8.86
N ILE A 95 -3.13 -5.80 -8.90
CA ILE A 95 -1.98 -5.83 -8.01
C ILE A 95 -0.74 -6.06 -8.86
N ASP A 96 0.25 -5.18 -8.72
CA ASP A 96 1.47 -5.23 -9.50
C ASP A 96 2.65 -5.09 -8.53
N VAL A 97 3.50 -6.09 -8.46
CA VAL A 97 4.68 -6.09 -7.59
C VAL A 97 5.89 -6.35 -8.45
N SER A 98 6.84 -5.45 -8.42
CA SER A 98 8.11 -5.61 -9.13
C SER A 98 9.27 -5.50 -8.17
N LEU A 99 10.30 -6.31 -8.41
CA LEU A 99 11.50 -6.34 -7.61
C LEU A 99 12.71 -6.28 -8.52
N SER A 100 13.76 -5.62 -8.05
CA SER A 100 15.04 -5.59 -8.75
C SER A 100 16.18 -5.64 -7.74
N VAL A 101 17.25 -6.34 -8.10
CA VAL A 101 18.47 -6.35 -7.30
C VAL A 101 19.21 -5.05 -7.56
N VAL A 102 19.53 -4.35 -6.48
CA VAL A 102 20.31 -3.11 -6.50
C VAL A 102 21.55 -3.29 -5.64
N PRO A 103 22.55 -2.38 -5.70
CA PRO A 103 23.77 -2.58 -4.92
C PRO A 103 23.56 -2.73 -3.42
N GLU A 104 22.55 -2.07 -2.86
CA GLU A 104 22.25 -2.14 -1.43
C GLU A 104 21.34 -3.29 -1.03
N GLY A 105 20.73 -4.00 -1.97
CA GLY A 105 19.80 -5.07 -1.66
C GLY A 105 18.76 -5.31 -2.73
N VAL A 106 17.50 -5.27 -2.38
CA VAL A 106 16.37 -5.46 -3.31
C VAL A 106 15.44 -4.27 -3.23
N ALA A 107 15.24 -3.63 -4.36
CA ALA A 107 14.26 -2.56 -4.51
C ALA A 107 12.90 -3.16 -4.90
N ILE A 108 11.85 -2.71 -4.23
CA ILE A 108 10.51 -3.22 -4.39
C ILE A 108 9.59 -2.07 -4.74
N GLU A 109 8.73 -2.26 -5.72
CA GLU A 109 7.63 -1.35 -6.00
C GLU A 109 6.35 -2.16 -6.07
N ALA A 110 5.33 -1.73 -5.34
CA ALA A 110 4.03 -2.36 -5.34
C ALA A 110 2.98 -1.32 -5.72
N ALA A 111 2.10 -1.68 -6.65
CA ALA A 111 0.99 -0.86 -7.07
C ALA A 111 -0.29 -1.65 -6.94
N VAL A 112 -1.32 -1.05 -6.39
CA VAL A 112 -2.64 -1.67 -6.27
C VAL A 112 -3.70 -0.72 -6.79
N GLU A 113 -4.76 -1.27 -7.36
CA GLU A 113 -5.93 -0.52 -7.77
C GLU A 113 -7.17 -1.10 -7.13
N THR A 114 -8.10 -0.24 -6.79
CA THR A 114 -9.41 -0.62 -6.28
C THR A 114 -10.47 0.32 -6.84
N THR A 115 -11.67 -0.20 -6.96
CA THR A 115 -12.85 0.61 -7.24
C THR A 115 -13.81 0.34 -6.10
N ALA A 116 -13.84 1.24 -5.15
CA ALA A 116 -14.58 1.05 -3.91
C ALA A 116 -14.87 2.39 -3.23
N ARG A 117 -15.67 2.32 -2.19
CA ARG A 117 -15.85 3.44 -1.27
C ARG A 117 -14.73 3.39 -0.25
N THR A 118 -13.93 4.42 -0.22
CA THR A 118 -12.78 4.48 0.70
C THR A 118 -12.73 5.81 1.53
#